data_f07b9e6a6c3e0d6dbac3aa0d7e8d0b26
#
_entry.id   f07b9e6a6c3e0d6dbac3aa0d7e8d0b26
#
_cell.length_a   1.000
_cell.length_b   1.000
_cell.length_c   1.000
_cell.angle_alpha   90.00
_cell.angle_beta   90.00
_cell.angle_gamma   90.00
#
_symmetry.space_group_name_H-M   'P 1'
#
loop_
_entity.id
_entity.type
_entity.pdbx_description
1 polymer ?
#
loop_
_entity_poly.entity_id
_entity_poly.type
_entity_poly.pdbx_seq_one_letter_code
_entity_poly.pdbx_strand_id
1 'polypeptide(L)'
;MNLSLPPKHPFAFHLVQATLWDQNIASDSTYYPPTYEVDGFTHGTSNPLKLLNVANHFYPDVPGYWYCLRMTVESLKASGVETVYEGTAPVGDIQPDFEGAGDELFPHIQGGLKPAAVLGAHKVNRADNGTFLSIEGITD
;
A
#
# COMPACT_ATOMS: atom_id res chain seq x y z
N MET A 1 -15.71 9.06 27.60
CA MET A 1 -15.22 9.97 26.55
C MET A 1 -14.14 9.27 25.73
N ASN A 2 -14.32 9.28 24.47
CA ASN A 2 -13.30 8.72 23.61
C ASN A 2 -12.26 9.79 23.29
N LEU A 3 -11.10 9.64 23.88
CA LEU A 3 -9.96 10.44 23.51
C LEU A 3 -9.31 9.79 22.32
N SER A 4 -9.72 10.22 21.12
CA SER A 4 -9.03 9.78 19.92
C SER A 4 -7.62 10.31 19.97
N LEU A 5 -6.69 9.47 20.36
CA LEU A 5 -5.29 9.77 20.15
C LEU A 5 -5.02 9.72 18.64
N PRO A 6 -4.18 10.64 18.11
CA PRO A 6 -3.76 10.53 16.72
C PRO A 6 -3.20 9.13 16.49
N PRO A 7 -3.47 8.53 15.34
CA PRO A 7 -2.86 7.24 15.01
C PRO A 7 -1.34 7.39 15.08
N LYS A 8 -0.67 6.40 15.62
CA LYS A 8 0.79 6.36 15.71
C LYS A 8 1.41 6.53 14.32
N HIS A 9 0.73 6.02 13.29
CA HIS A 9 1.14 6.12 11.89
C HIS A 9 -0.01 6.76 11.12
N PRO A 10 0.12 8.04 10.72
CA PRO A 10 -1.00 8.77 10.13
C PRO A 10 -1.30 8.40 8.68
N PHE A 11 -0.37 7.73 8.01
CA PHE A 11 -0.54 7.42 6.60
C PHE A 11 -0.94 5.97 6.37
N ALA A 12 -1.62 5.75 5.26
CA ALA A 12 -1.79 4.43 4.66
C ALA A 12 -0.98 4.42 3.37
N PHE A 13 -0.07 3.47 3.26
CA PHE A 13 0.79 3.32 2.08
C PHE A 13 0.34 2.11 1.27
N HIS A 14 0.45 2.21 -0.05
CA HIS A 14 0.18 1.09 -0.96
C HIS A 14 1.29 0.99 -2.00
N LEU A 15 1.84 -0.21 -2.14
CA LEU A 15 2.86 -0.50 -3.13
C LEU A 15 2.22 -0.84 -4.46
N VAL A 16 2.62 -0.18 -5.54
CA VAL A 16 1.99 -0.31 -6.85
C VAL A 16 3.04 -0.39 -7.96
N GLN A 17 2.76 -1.21 -8.96
CA GLN A 17 3.58 -1.23 -10.18
C GLN A 17 3.43 0.11 -10.90
N ALA A 18 4.57 0.75 -11.19
CA ALA A 18 4.58 2.12 -11.73
C ALA A 18 3.80 2.24 -13.03
N THR A 19 3.94 1.27 -13.94
CA THR A 19 3.24 1.31 -15.22
C THR A 19 1.72 1.29 -15.06
N LEU A 20 1.22 0.51 -14.10
CA LEU A 20 -0.23 0.45 -13.84
C LEU A 20 -0.74 1.76 -13.28
N TRP A 21 -0.01 2.34 -12.33
CA TRP A 21 -0.38 3.63 -11.75
C TRP A 21 -0.34 4.76 -12.78
N ASP A 22 0.73 4.81 -13.59
CA ASP A 22 0.87 5.82 -14.62
C ASP A 22 -0.28 5.75 -15.64
N GLN A 23 -0.74 4.56 -16.00
CA GLN A 23 -1.90 4.37 -16.86
C GLN A 23 -3.18 4.94 -16.24
N ASN A 24 -3.36 4.72 -14.93
CA ASN A 24 -4.54 5.27 -14.23
C ASN A 24 -4.49 6.78 -14.14
N ILE A 25 -3.33 7.38 -13.93
CA ILE A 25 -3.16 8.84 -13.93
C ILE A 25 -3.48 9.40 -15.32
N ALA A 26 -2.94 8.79 -16.38
CA ALA A 26 -3.15 9.25 -17.75
C ALA A 26 -4.62 9.19 -18.17
N SER A 27 -5.36 8.20 -17.68
CA SER A 27 -6.78 8.02 -18.02
C SER A 27 -7.73 8.61 -16.98
N ASP A 28 -7.21 9.21 -15.90
CA ASP A 28 -7.99 9.74 -14.78
C ASP A 28 -8.98 8.68 -14.26
N SER A 29 -8.50 7.47 -14.07
CA SER A 29 -9.33 6.34 -13.65
C SER A 29 -8.94 5.83 -12.28
N THR A 30 -9.82 5.04 -11.66
CA THR A 30 -9.57 4.41 -10.37
C THR A 30 -8.66 3.19 -10.56
N TYR A 31 -7.60 3.12 -9.75
CA TYR A 31 -6.69 1.99 -9.75
C TYR A 31 -7.24 0.88 -8.85
N TYR A 32 -7.25 -0.35 -9.37
CA TYR A 32 -7.51 -1.55 -8.59
C TYR A 32 -6.29 -2.46 -8.68
N PRO A 33 -5.78 -2.98 -7.55
CA PRO A 33 -4.66 -3.91 -7.59
C PRO A 33 -4.99 -5.18 -8.38
N PRO A 34 -3.99 -5.83 -8.98
CA PRO A 34 -4.24 -7.07 -9.73
C PRO A 34 -4.96 -8.18 -8.95
N THR A 35 -4.78 -8.21 -7.62
CA THR A 35 -5.40 -9.23 -6.76
C THR A 35 -6.73 -8.78 -6.15
N TYR A 36 -7.24 -7.60 -6.52
CA TYR A 36 -8.41 -7.01 -5.87
C TYR A 36 -9.64 -7.92 -5.90
N GLU A 37 -9.91 -8.55 -7.02
CA GLU A 37 -11.11 -9.41 -7.16
C GLU A 37 -11.04 -10.62 -6.21
N VAL A 38 -9.87 -11.16 -6.00
CA VAL A 38 -9.66 -12.31 -5.10
C VAL A 38 -9.67 -11.84 -3.64
N ASP A 39 -8.97 -10.76 -3.35
CA ASP A 39 -8.76 -10.30 -1.97
C ASP A 39 -9.95 -9.51 -1.43
N GLY A 40 -10.68 -8.82 -2.28
CA GLY A 40 -11.87 -8.04 -1.92
C GLY A 40 -11.58 -6.65 -1.36
N PHE A 41 -10.32 -6.23 -1.33
CA PHE A 41 -9.90 -4.91 -0.87
C PHE A 41 -8.49 -4.60 -1.38
N THR A 42 -8.07 -3.35 -1.18
CA THR A 42 -6.71 -2.92 -1.50
C THR A 42 -5.85 -2.98 -0.24
N HIS A 43 -4.75 -3.72 -0.31
CA HIS A 43 -3.84 -3.89 0.83
C HIS A 43 -3.06 -2.60 1.10
N GLY A 44 -2.97 -2.21 2.36
CA GLY A 44 -2.18 -1.07 2.79
C GLY A 44 -1.25 -1.42 3.93
N THR A 45 -0.30 -0.53 4.17
CA THR A 45 0.64 -0.61 5.30
C THR A 45 0.73 0.79 5.88
N SER A 46 0.58 0.93 7.20
CA SER A 46 0.68 2.24 7.87
C SER A 46 2.03 2.46 8.51
N ASN A 47 2.67 1.40 8.98
CA ASN A 47 3.99 1.51 9.61
C ASN A 47 5.08 1.50 8.52
N PRO A 48 5.77 2.65 8.29
CA PRO A 48 6.79 2.71 7.24
C PRO A 48 7.95 1.75 7.48
N LEU A 49 8.20 1.34 8.71
CA LEU A 49 9.27 0.38 9.03
C LEU A 49 8.97 -1.03 8.50
N LYS A 50 7.73 -1.31 8.16
CA LYS A 50 7.33 -2.62 7.63
C LYS A 50 7.18 -2.66 6.12
N LEU A 51 7.28 -1.51 5.45
CA LEU A 51 7.04 -1.43 4.00
C LEU A 51 7.99 -2.30 3.19
N LEU A 52 9.28 -2.29 3.52
CA LEU A 52 10.25 -3.11 2.78
C LEU A 52 10.05 -4.60 3.06
N ASN A 53 9.65 -4.97 4.29
CA ASN A 53 9.32 -6.36 4.60
C ASN A 53 8.13 -6.83 3.78
N VAL A 54 7.09 -6.01 3.66
CA VAL A 54 5.92 -6.31 2.83
C VAL A 54 6.32 -6.45 1.37
N ALA A 55 7.06 -5.48 0.83
CA ALA A 55 7.48 -5.48 -0.57
C ALA A 55 8.31 -6.72 -0.89
N ASN A 56 9.29 -7.04 -0.04
CA ASN A 56 10.19 -8.16 -0.28
C ASN A 56 9.54 -9.53 -0.04
N HIS A 57 8.43 -9.54 0.70
CA HIS A 57 7.68 -10.78 0.90
C HIS A 57 6.74 -11.08 -0.28
N PHE A 58 5.96 -10.10 -0.70
CA PHE A 58 4.89 -10.33 -1.66
C PHE A 58 5.31 -10.12 -3.12
N TYR A 59 6.27 -9.23 -3.39
CA TYR A 59 6.49 -8.73 -4.75
C TYR A 59 7.90 -8.90 -5.32
N PRO A 60 8.81 -9.66 -4.72
CA PRO A 60 10.20 -9.72 -5.25
C PRO A 60 10.26 -10.30 -6.66
N ASP A 61 9.31 -11.17 -7.01
CA ASP A 61 9.27 -11.85 -8.30
C ASP A 61 8.48 -11.06 -9.36
N VAL A 62 7.90 -9.92 -9.00
CA VAL A 62 7.17 -9.08 -9.95
C VAL A 62 8.12 -7.99 -10.44
N PRO A 63 8.55 -8.04 -11.72
CA PRO A 63 9.56 -7.13 -12.23
C PRO A 63 9.04 -5.72 -12.46
N GLY A 64 9.96 -4.81 -12.75
CA GLY A 64 9.63 -3.45 -13.15
C GLY A 64 9.80 -2.43 -12.05
N TYR A 65 9.39 -1.20 -12.37
CA TYR A 65 9.43 -0.08 -11.44
C TYR A 65 8.20 -0.07 -10.56
N TRP A 66 8.36 0.42 -9.33
CA TRP A 66 7.30 0.49 -8.34
C TRP A 66 7.25 1.87 -7.71
N TYR A 67 6.04 2.27 -7.32
CA TYR A 67 5.82 3.42 -6.45
C TYR A 67 5.26 2.95 -5.12
N CYS A 68 5.48 3.76 -4.09
CA CYS A 68 4.76 3.67 -2.84
C CYS A 68 3.81 4.88 -2.79
N LEU A 69 2.52 4.62 -2.83
CA LEU A 69 1.50 5.66 -2.77
C LEU A 69 1.23 6.00 -1.31
N ARG A 70 1.11 7.29 -1.01
CA ARG A 70 0.85 7.79 0.34
C ARG A 70 -0.52 8.42 0.39
N MET A 71 -1.34 7.95 1.32
CA MET A 71 -2.70 8.43 1.55
C MET A 71 -2.92 8.59 3.05
N THR A 72 -4.03 9.23 3.43
CA THR A 72 -4.56 9.18 4.78
C THR A 72 -5.94 8.54 4.76
N VAL A 73 -6.42 8.10 5.92
CA VAL A 73 -7.81 7.62 6.03
C VAL A 73 -8.78 8.71 5.56
N GLU A 74 -8.47 9.97 5.89
CA GLU A 74 -9.29 11.13 5.50
C GLU A 74 -9.26 11.37 3.99
N SER A 75 -8.10 11.27 3.33
CA SER A 75 -8.02 11.46 1.89
C SER A 75 -8.76 10.35 1.13
N LEU A 76 -8.70 9.13 1.64
CA LEU A 76 -9.44 8.01 1.07
C LEU A 76 -10.95 8.21 1.27
N LYS A 77 -11.36 8.59 2.48
CA LYS A 77 -12.77 8.84 2.78
C LYS A 77 -13.35 9.97 1.93
N ALA A 78 -12.58 11.03 1.70
CA ALA A 78 -12.98 12.12 0.82
C ALA A 78 -13.23 11.66 -0.62
N SER A 79 -12.58 10.58 -1.05
CA SER A 79 -12.80 9.97 -2.36
C SER A 79 -13.92 8.92 -2.36
N GLY A 80 -14.56 8.68 -1.20
CA GLY A 80 -15.65 7.71 -1.06
C GLY A 80 -15.21 6.31 -0.64
N VAL A 81 -13.99 6.17 -0.11
CA VAL A 81 -13.42 4.86 0.21
C VAL A 81 -13.14 4.77 1.71
N GLU A 82 -13.67 3.74 2.36
CA GLU A 82 -13.45 3.47 3.78
C GLU A 82 -12.20 2.61 3.98
N THR A 83 -11.56 2.80 5.13
CA THR A 83 -10.38 2.01 5.53
C THR A 83 -10.70 1.27 6.82
N VAL A 84 -10.44 -0.03 6.86
CA VAL A 84 -10.64 -0.86 8.04
C VAL A 84 -9.28 -1.43 8.45
N TYR A 85 -8.89 -1.24 9.71
CA TYR A 85 -7.65 -1.81 10.23
C TYR A 85 -7.92 -3.22 10.74
N GLU A 86 -7.24 -4.18 10.14
CA GLU A 86 -7.42 -5.61 10.44
C GLU A 86 -6.06 -6.31 10.47
N GLY A 87 -6.04 -7.57 10.91
CA GLY A 87 -4.84 -8.39 10.83
C GLY A 87 -4.40 -8.62 9.38
N THR A 88 -3.15 -9.02 9.19
CA THR A 88 -2.63 -9.31 7.86
C THR A 88 -3.46 -10.38 7.15
N ALA A 89 -3.52 -10.26 5.82
CA ALA A 89 -4.24 -11.17 4.97
C ALA A 89 -3.37 -11.59 3.77
N PRO A 90 -3.66 -12.72 3.13
CA PRO A 90 -2.95 -13.11 1.92
C PRO A 90 -3.10 -12.07 0.81
N VAL A 91 -2.05 -11.90 0.00
CA VAL A 91 -2.10 -11.13 -1.24
C VAL A 91 -2.16 -12.15 -2.38
N GLY A 92 -3.34 -12.30 -2.98
CA GLY A 92 -3.57 -13.39 -3.92
C GLY A 92 -3.28 -14.74 -3.26
N ASP A 93 -2.33 -15.49 -3.80
CA ASP A 93 -1.95 -16.82 -3.29
C ASP A 93 -0.82 -16.76 -2.25
N ILE A 94 -0.25 -15.60 -1.98
CA ILE A 94 0.91 -15.46 -1.10
C ILE A 94 0.44 -15.19 0.32
N GLN A 95 0.85 -16.06 1.26
CA GLN A 95 0.49 -15.96 2.66
C GLN A 95 1.25 -14.82 3.35
N PRO A 96 0.64 -14.17 4.37
CA PRO A 96 1.27 -13.02 5.05
C PRO A 96 2.18 -13.47 6.20
N ASP A 97 3.14 -14.33 5.93
CA ASP A 97 4.02 -14.89 6.96
C ASP A 97 5.40 -14.22 7.00
N PHE A 98 5.44 -12.92 6.69
CA PHE A 98 6.66 -12.13 6.84
C PHE A 98 6.92 -11.76 8.30
N GLU A 99 8.17 -11.43 8.61
CA GLU A 99 8.57 -11.04 9.97
C GLU A 99 7.81 -9.79 10.41
N GLY A 100 7.16 -9.85 11.58
CA GLY A 100 6.39 -8.75 12.12
C GLY A 100 4.96 -8.65 11.61
N ALA A 101 4.50 -9.62 10.80
CA ALA A 101 3.16 -9.59 10.22
C ALA A 101 2.05 -9.57 11.27
N GLY A 102 2.26 -10.25 12.39
CA GLY A 102 1.27 -10.33 13.47
C GLY A 102 1.38 -9.25 14.54
N ASP A 103 2.30 -8.30 14.39
CA ASP A 103 2.60 -7.35 15.45
C ASP A 103 1.59 -6.20 15.53
N GLU A 104 0.85 -5.94 14.47
CA GLU A 104 -0.06 -4.79 14.39
C GLU A 104 -1.13 -5.00 13.33
N LEU A 105 -2.11 -4.11 13.33
CA LEU A 105 -3.16 -4.11 12.32
C LEU A 105 -2.68 -3.36 11.08
N PHE A 106 -3.21 -3.75 9.93
CA PHE A 106 -2.90 -3.14 8.64
C PHE A 106 -4.15 -2.50 8.05
N PRO A 107 -4.03 -1.37 7.36
CA PRO A 107 -5.19 -0.75 6.71
C PRO A 107 -5.64 -1.58 5.51
N HIS A 108 -6.87 -2.05 5.56
CA HIS A 108 -7.53 -2.70 4.43
C HIS A 108 -8.46 -1.67 3.80
N ILE A 109 -8.10 -1.20 2.61
CA ILE A 109 -8.79 -0.12 1.91
C ILE A 109 -9.94 -0.73 1.12
N GLN A 110 -11.18 -0.32 1.44
CA GLN A 110 -12.39 -0.94 0.92
C GLN A 110 -12.80 -0.30 -0.40
N GLY A 111 -11.94 -0.40 -1.39
CA GLY A 111 -12.18 0.14 -2.72
C GLY A 111 -10.87 0.33 -3.48
N GLY A 112 -10.97 0.88 -4.68
CA GLY A 112 -9.81 1.24 -5.47
C GLY A 112 -9.26 2.62 -5.08
N LEU A 113 -8.15 2.99 -5.68
CA LEU A 113 -7.46 4.24 -5.39
C LEU A 113 -7.70 5.24 -6.51
N LYS A 114 -8.38 6.34 -6.18
CA LYS A 114 -8.54 7.47 -7.08
C LYS A 114 -7.31 8.37 -6.99
N PRO A 115 -6.84 8.94 -8.10
CA PRO A 115 -5.69 9.84 -8.05
C PRO A 115 -5.83 10.96 -7.02
N ALA A 116 -7.03 11.51 -6.85
CA ALA A 116 -7.29 12.58 -5.89
C ALA A 116 -7.09 12.18 -4.43
N ALA A 117 -7.13 10.89 -4.10
CA ALA A 117 -6.89 10.40 -2.75
C ALA A 117 -5.40 10.27 -2.42
N VAL A 118 -4.55 10.25 -3.43
CA VAL A 118 -3.12 10.01 -3.27
C VAL A 118 -2.39 11.32 -3.05
N LEU A 119 -1.73 11.45 -1.89
CA LEU A 119 -1.02 12.66 -1.48
C LEU A 119 0.41 12.69 -1.99
N GLY A 120 0.96 11.56 -2.36
CA GLY A 120 2.29 11.46 -2.93
C GLY A 120 2.55 10.08 -3.50
N ALA A 121 3.37 10.02 -4.56
CA ALA A 121 3.84 8.78 -5.14
C ALA A 121 5.38 8.78 -5.01
N HIS A 122 5.88 7.87 -4.20
CA HIS A 122 7.30 7.80 -3.86
C HIS A 122 7.98 6.69 -4.66
N LYS A 123 9.11 7.02 -5.26
CA LYS A 123 9.88 6.05 -6.04
C LYS A 123 10.46 4.97 -5.13
N VAL A 124 10.37 3.72 -5.58
CA VAL A 124 10.95 2.58 -4.88
C VAL A 124 12.22 2.17 -5.59
N ASN A 125 13.31 2.01 -4.84
CA ASN A 125 14.60 1.57 -5.37
C ASN A 125 14.74 0.06 -5.20
N ARG A 126 15.15 -0.62 -6.27
CA ARG A 126 15.29 -2.08 -6.30
C ARG A 126 16.67 -2.48 -6.81
N ALA A 127 17.15 -3.62 -6.32
CA ALA A 127 18.31 -4.29 -6.89
C ALA A 127 17.91 -5.06 -8.16
N ASP A 128 18.91 -5.43 -8.96
CA ASP A 128 18.69 -6.18 -10.20
C ASP A 128 18.03 -7.54 -9.97
N ASN A 129 18.23 -8.13 -8.78
CA ASN A 129 17.63 -9.42 -8.44
C ASN A 129 16.18 -9.31 -7.93
N GLY A 130 15.61 -8.10 -7.93
CA GLY A 130 14.24 -7.86 -7.50
C GLY A 130 14.09 -7.41 -6.05
N THR A 131 15.13 -7.43 -5.24
CA THR A 131 15.07 -6.99 -3.84
C THR A 131 14.72 -5.50 -3.76
N PHE A 132 13.72 -5.15 -2.97
CA PHE A 132 13.37 -3.76 -2.71
C PHE A 132 14.31 -3.21 -1.63
N LEU A 133 14.99 -2.12 -1.94
CA LEU A 133 16.08 -1.58 -1.13
C LEU A 133 15.67 -0.39 -0.27
N SER A 134 14.89 0.53 -0.84
CA SER A 134 14.46 1.75 -0.16
C SER A 134 13.28 2.40 -0.87
N ILE A 135 12.60 3.28 -0.16
CA ILE A 135 11.49 4.08 -0.70
C ILE A 135 11.84 5.54 -0.44
N GLU A 136 12.04 6.31 -1.50
CA GLU A 136 12.48 7.70 -1.40
C GLU A 136 11.47 8.56 -0.64
N GLY A 137 11.96 9.30 0.35
CA GLY A 137 11.13 10.16 1.20
C GLY A 137 10.38 9.42 2.30
N ILE A 138 10.52 8.10 2.41
CA ILE A 138 9.82 7.29 3.42
C ILE A 138 10.79 6.47 4.27
N THR A 139 11.67 5.70 3.64
CA THR A 139 12.59 4.81 4.36
C THR A 139 14.01 5.32 4.43
N ASP A 140 14.34 6.33 3.69
CA ASP A 140 15.69 6.94 3.63
C ASP A 140 15.84 8.15 4.54
#